data_a5494ea4e73c5405dc5c5c12c931b246
#
_entry.id   a5494ea4e73c5405dc5c5c12c931b246
#
_cell.length_a   1.000
_cell.length_b   1.000
_cell.length_c   1.000
_cell.angle_alpha   90.00
_cell.angle_beta   90.00
_cell.angle_gamma   90.00
#
_symmetry.space_group_name_H-M   'P 1'
#
loop_
_entity.id
_entity.type
_entity.pdbx_description
1 polymer ?
#
loop_
_entity_poly.entity_id
_entity_poly.type
_entity_poly.pdbx_seq_one_letter_code
_entity_poly.pdbx_strand_id
1 'polypeptide(L)'
;MYHTQKKIIKNTVTPEDLVVISGGGWMGNLWIHNECVIREIVQNYPNNKIIILPQTIYYTSDELGEKEYRITNEILKKHSNLHIFVRERKSYNFIKQKFEFTGNSDVYLVPDMVLYGKNIITKGKCTGHEKVINVCIREDCESEQENIDDFYSGKNDIALRCYELISSKKESEQAVLFDIVT
;
A
#
# COMPACT_ATOMS: atom_id res chain seq x y z
N MET A 1 -16.64 -18.01 -13.54
CA MET A 1 -16.51 -16.61 -13.93
C MET A 1 -15.04 -16.15 -14.00
N TYR A 2 -14.24 -16.33 -12.97
CA TYR A 2 -12.82 -15.91 -12.89
C TYR A 2 -11.92 -16.50 -14.01
N HIS A 3 -12.01 -17.81 -14.30
CA HIS A 3 -11.22 -18.45 -15.36
C HIS A 3 -11.54 -17.95 -16.77
N THR A 4 -12.80 -17.60 -17.04
CA THR A 4 -13.23 -17.08 -18.35
C THR A 4 -12.70 -15.67 -18.57
N GLN A 5 -12.71 -14.83 -17.53
CA GLN A 5 -12.16 -13.48 -17.58
C GLN A 5 -10.65 -13.47 -17.81
N LYS A 6 -9.89 -14.33 -17.10
CA LYS A 6 -8.44 -14.52 -17.34
C LYS A 6 -8.12 -14.87 -18.79
N LYS A 7 -8.88 -15.79 -19.40
CA LYS A 7 -8.66 -16.20 -20.78
C LYS A 7 -8.94 -15.07 -21.78
N ILE A 8 -9.98 -14.27 -21.54
CA ILE A 8 -10.31 -13.11 -22.38
C ILE A 8 -9.19 -12.07 -22.31
N ILE A 9 -8.74 -11.69 -21.11
CA ILE A 9 -7.68 -10.69 -20.94
C ILE A 9 -6.39 -11.16 -21.62
N LYS A 10 -5.97 -12.41 -21.41
CA LYS A 10 -4.76 -12.97 -22.01
C LYS A 10 -4.74 -12.94 -23.54
N ASN A 11 -5.91 -13.06 -24.17
CA ASN A 11 -6.03 -13.06 -25.64
C ASN A 11 -6.21 -11.63 -26.22
N THR A 12 -6.38 -10.62 -25.36
CA THR A 12 -6.65 -9.23 -25.78
C THR A 12 -5.41 -8.34 -25.65
N VAL A 13 -4.53 -8.66 -24.70
CA VAL A 13 -3.31 -7.85 -24.44
C VAL A 13 -2.23 -8.20 -25.44
N THR A 14 -1.72 -7.17 -26.13
CA THR A 14 -0.61 -7.27 -27.09
C THR A 14 0.71 -6.78 -26.44
N PRO A 15 1.90 -7.09 -26.98
CA PRO A 15 3.17 -6.64 -26.41
C PRO A 15 3.34 -5.13 -26.33
N GLU A 16 2.60 -4.37 -27.15
CA GLU A 16 2.63 -2.90 -27.19
C GLU A 16 1.78 -2.26 -26.09
N ASP A 17 0.90 -3.04 -25.46
CA ASP A 17 0.01 -2.54 -24.43
C ASP A 17 0.75 -2.31 -23.11
N LEU A 18 0.36 -1.25 -22.42
CA LEU A 18 0.79 -0.97 -21.06
C LEU A 18 -0.07 -1.74 -20.06
N VAL A 19 0.56 -2.57 -19.25
CA VAL A 19 -0.12 -3.26 -18.14
C VAL A 19 -0.01 -2.43 -16.87
N VAL A 20 -1.14 -2.06 -16.28
CA VAL A 20 -1.18 -1.27 -15.05
C VAL A 20 -1.87 -2.09 -13.94
N ILE A 21 -1.17 -2.26 -12.82
CA ILE A 21 -1.68 -2.93 -11.62
C ILE A 21 -2.06 -1.85 -10.62
N SER A 22 -3.27 -1.93 -10.05
CA SER A 22 -3.77 -0.93 -9.10
C SER A 22 -2.90 -0.84 -7.83
N GLY A 23 -2.89 0.34 -7.23
CA GLY A 23 -2.21 0.60 -5.96
C GLY A 23 -2.97 0.06 -4.74
N GLY A 24 -2.30 0.07 -3.59
CA GLY A 24 -2.87 -0.37 -2.32
C GLY A 24 -1.82 -0.89 -1.33
N GLY A 25 -2.21 -1.84 -0.50
CA GLY A 25 -1.31 -2.55 0.43
C GLY A 25 -1.18 -4.03 0.07
N TRP A 26 -1.08 -4.39 -1.20
CA TRP A 26 -1.28 -5.76 -1.66
C TRP A 26 0.02 -6.53 -1.92
N MET A 27 1.16 -5.88 -1.90
CA MET A 27 2.45 -6.54 -2.05
C MET A 27 2.95 -7.06 -0.71
N GLY A 28 3.09 -8.38 -0.64
CA GLY A 28 3.56 -9.07 0.55
C GLY A 28 2.64 -10.21 0.99
N ASN A 29 3.02 -10.88 2.08
CA ASN A 29 2.35 -12.10 2.51
C ASN A 29 1.10 -11.89 3.38
N LEU A 30 0.78 -10.66 3.82
CA LEU A 30 -0.49 -10.38 4.49
C LEU A 30 -1.69 -10.59 3.56
N TRP A 31 -1.56 -10.16 2.32
CA TRP A 31 -2.57 -10.31 1.29
C TRP A 31 -2.10 -11.25 0.19
N ILE A 32 -1.73 -12.47 0.59
CA ILE A 32 -1.07 -13.44 -0.29
C ILE A 32 -1.83 -13.73 -1.60
N HIS A 33 -3.16 -13.69 -1.58
CA HIS A 33 -3.96 -13.88 -2.80
C HIS A 33 -3.72 -12.75 -3.81
N ASN A 34 -3.62 -11.50 -3.35
CA ASN A 34 -3.36 -10.35 -4.20
C ASN A 34 -1.91 -10.36 -4.70
N GLU A 35 -0.97 -10.71 -3.82
CA GLU A 35 0.43 -10.94 -4.19
C GLU A 35 0.56 -12.00 -5.29
N CYS A 36 -0.14 -13.12 -5.18
CA CYS A 36 -0.16 -14.15 -6.22
C CYS A 36 -0.70 -13.63 -7.55
N VAL A 37 -1.70 -12.74 -7.53
CA VAL A 37 -2.21 -12.11 -8.76
C VAL A 37 -1.16 -11.22 -9.40
N ILE A 38 -0.43 -10.42 -8.62
CA ILE A 38 0.67 -9.58 -9.11
C ILE A 38 1.74 -10.47 -9.77
N ARG A 39 2.18 -11.53 -9.08
CA ARG A 39 3.16 -12.50 -9.61
C ARG A 39 2.69 -13.11 -10.94
N GLU A 40 1.43 -13.52 -11.02
CA GLU A 40 0.84 -14.11 -12.22
C GLU A 40 0.81 -13.11 -13.39
N ILE A 41 0.46 -11.85 -13.13
CA ILE A 41 0.45 -10.81 -14.16
C ILE A 41 1.87 -10.59 -14.69
N VAL A 42 2.86 -10.43 -13.83
CA VAL A 42 4.25 -10.23 -14.23
C VAL A 42 4.78 -11.41 -15.08
N GLN A 43 4.43 -12.64 -14.71
CA GLN A 43 4.83 -13.84 -15.48
C GLN A 43 4.11 -13.98 -16.81
N ASN A 44 2.83 -13.57 -16.89
CA ASN A 44 2.04 -13.73 -18.10
C ASN A 44 2.31 -12.66 -19.17
N TYR A 45 2.90 -11.52 -18.80
CA TYR A 45 3.17 -10.39 -19.67
C TYR A 45 4.66 -9.99 -19.67
N PRO A 46 5.57 -10.93 -20.01
CA PRO A 46 7.03 -10.72 -19.87
C PRO A 46 7.60 -9.66 -20.83
N ASN A 47 6.88 -9.38 -21.93
CA ASN A 47 7.31 -8.42 -22.96
C ASN A 47 6.65 -7.06 -22.85
N ASN A 48 5.64 -6.92 -21.98
CA ASN A 48 4.92 -5.67 -21.78
C ASN A 48 5.66 -4.74 -20.81
N LYS A 49 5.48 -3.44 -20.95
CA LYS A 49 5.77 -2.51 -19.87
C LYS A 49 4.74 -2.70 -18.78
N ILE A 50 5.19 -2.98 -17.54
CA ILE A 50 4.30 -3.14 -16.38
C ILE A 50 4.53 -1.99 -15.40
N ILE A 51 3.45 -1.37 -14.96
CA ILE A 51 3.44 -0.36 -13.90
C ILE A 51 2.61 -0.88 -12.74
N ILE A 52 3.22 -1.00 -11.58
CA ILE A 52 2.52 -1.24 -10.32
C ILE A 52 2.34 0.12 -9.62
N LEU A 53 1.10 0.57 -9.50
CA LEU A 53 0.75 1.84 -8.85
C LEU A 53 1.10 1.82 -7.35
N PRO A 54 1.16 2.97 -6.67
CA PRO A 54 1.72 3.06 -5.31
C PRO A 54 1.21 2.00 -4.33
N GLN A 55 2.15 1.18 -3.84
CA GLN A 55 1.92 0.05 -2.95
C GLN A 55 2.57 0.27 -1.59
N THR A 56 1.99 -0.32 -0.55
CA THR A 56 2.71 -0.74 0.65
C THR A 56 3.25 -2.14 0.43
N ILE A 57 4.48 -2.40 0.84
CA ILE A 57 5.13 -3.71 0.74
C ILE A 57 5.45 -4.21 2.13
N TYR A 58 4.90 -5.37 2.50
CA TYR A 58 5.13 -5.96 3.79
C TYR A 58 5.23 -7.48 3.74
N TYR A 59 6.34 -8.00 4.22
CA TYR A 59 6.53 -9.42 4.48
C TYR A 59 6.82 -9.61 5.96
N THR A 60 6.15 -10.60 6.57
CA THR A 60 6.40 -10.97 7.97
C THR A 60 7.85 -11.39 8.17
N SER A 61 8.38 -11.20 9.37
CA SER A 61 9.78 -11.55 9.70
C SER A 61 10.01 -13.03 9.99
N ASP A 62 9.00 -13.86 9.76
CA ASP A 62 9.05 -15.30 9.95
C ASP A 62 9.51 -16.04 8.68
N GLU A 63 9.62 -17.35 8.77
CA GLU A 63 10.03 -18.24 7.68
C GLU A 63 9.06 -18.14 6.48
N LEU A 64 7.77 -17.92 6.73
CA LEU A 64 6.76 -17.77 5.68
C LEU A 64 6.96 -16.49 4.91
N GLY A 65 7.16 -15.36 5.59
CA GLY A 65 7.42 -14.08 4.96
C GLY A 65 8.71 -14.10 4.12
N GLU A 66 9.78 -14.70 4.64
CA GLU A 66 11.03 -14.84 3.90
C GLU A 66 10.87 -15.73 2.65
N LYS A 67 10.11 -16.82 2.75
CA LYS A 67 9.80 -17.69 1.61
C LYS A 67 9.02 -16.94 0.53
N GLU A 68 7.96 -16.24 0.92
CA GLU A 68 7.10 -15.52 -0.03
C GLU A 68 7.86 -14.36 -0.69
N TYR A 69 8.67 -13.62 0.07
CA TYR A 69 9.56 -12.61 -0.46
C TYR A 69 10.48 -13.17 -1.56
N ARG A 70 11.15 -14.31 -1.30
CA ARG A 70 12.07 -14.93 -2.27
C ARG A 70 11.34 -15.33 -3.55
N ILE A 71 10.15 -15.89 -3.45
CA ILE A 71 9.34 -16.26 -4.62
C ILE A 71 9.03 -14.99 -5.46
N THR A 72 8.60 -13.90 -4.82
CA THR A 72 8.32 -12.66 -5.52
C THR A 72 9.58 -12.10 -6.19
N ASN A 73 10.68 -12.02 -5.46
CA ASN A 73 11.94 -11.52 -6.01
C ASN A 73 12.39 -12.30 -7.25
N GLU A 74 12.32 -13.64 -7.19
CA GLU A 74 12.67 -14.50 -8.33
C GLU A 74 11.77 -14.30 -9.56
N ILE A 75 10.54 -13.86 -9.36
CA ILE A 75 9.61 -13.54 -10.45
C ILE A 75 9.89 -12.15 -11.00
N LEU A 76 9.96 -11.14 -10.12
CA LEU A 76 10.11 -9.75 -10.52
C LEU A 76 11.45 -9.48 -11.22
N LYS A 77 12.55 -10.09 -10.76
CA LYS A 77 13.87 -9.91 -11.36
C LYS A 77 13.99 -10.42 -12.80
N LYS A 78 13.12 -11.33 -13.23
CA LYS A 78 13.11 -11.83 -14.61
C LYS A 78 12.46 -10.87 -15.59
N HIS A 79 11.75 -9.88 -15.09
CA HIS A 79 11.05 -8.91 -15.91
C HIS A 79 11.95 -7.70 -16.20
N SER A 80 12.11 -7.34 -17.48
CA SER A 80 13.05 -6.31 -17.92
C SER A 80 12.45 -4.90 -18.04
N ASN A 81 11.15 -4.72 -17.82
CA ASN A 81 10.47 -3.43 -17.97
C ASN A 81 9.33 -3.29 -16.95
N LEU A 82 9.69 -3.41 -15.66
CA LEU A 82 8.76 -3.37 -14.52
C LEU A 82 9.02 -2.12 -13.67
N HIS A 83 8.03 -1.28 -13.53
CA HIS A 83 8.11 -0.06 -12.74
C HIS A 83 7.19 -0.17 -11.52
N ILE A 84 7.79 -0.17 -10.33
CA ILE A 84 7.06 -0.31 -9.06
C ILE A 84 7.05 1.04 -8.35
N PHE A 85 5.86 1.54 -8.06
CA PHE A 85 5.68 2.72 -7.25
C PHE A 85 5.33 2.30 -5.82
N VAL A 86 5.97 2.92 -4.85
CA VAL A 86 5.72 2.71 -3.42
C VAL A 86 5.38 4.03 -2.75
N ARG A 87 4.50 3.99 -1.75
CA ARG A 87 3.92 5.20 -1.16
C ARG A 87 4.57 5.64 0.15
N GLU A 88 5.42 4.79 0.75
CA GLU A 88 6.13 5.12 1.98
C GLU A 88 7.59 4.66 1.95
N ARG A 89 8.40 5.32 2.77
CA ARG A 89 9.85 5.12 2.81
C ARG A 89 10.27 3.73 3.29
N LYS A 90 9.48 3.11 4.17
CA LYS A 90 9.74 1.75 4.68
C LYS A 90 9.74 0.73 3.52
N SER A 91 8.67 0.73 2.70
CA SER A 91 8.58 -0.11 1.50
C SER A 91 9.66 0.19 0.47
N TYR A 92 9.97 1.48 0.24
CA TYR A 92 11.02 1.87 -0.68
C TYR A 92 12.38 1.31 -0.27
N ASN A 93 12.76 1.49 1.00
CA ASN A 93 14.02 0.98 1.53
C ASN A 93 14.08 -0.54 1.47
N PHE A 94 12.98 -1.21 1.84
CA PHE A 94 12.89 -2.67 1.80
C PHE A 94 13.13 -3.20 0.38
N ILE A 95 12.40 -2.70 -0.61
CA ILE A 95 12.49 -3.20 -1.97
C ILE A 95 13.84 -2.86 -2.61
N LYS A 96 14.41 -1.67 -2.34
CA LYS A 96 15.75 -1.30 -2.84
C LYS A 96 16.88 -2.15 -2.25
N GLN A 97 16.73 -2.63 -1.02
CA GLN A 97 17.74 -3.44 -0.35
C GLN A 97 17.62 -4.93 -0.65
N LYS A 98 16.41 -5.41 -0.86
CA LYS A 98 16.10 -6.83 -0.89
C LYS A 98 15.81 -7.36 -2.30
N PHE A 99 15.31 -6.54 -3.21
CA PHE A 99 14.90 -6.99 -4.54
C PHE A 99 15.95 -6.68 -5.60
N GLU A 100 16.03 -7.58 -6.57
CA GLU A 100 16.89 -7.44 -7.74
C GLU A 100 16.04 -7.01 -8.94
N PHE A 101 16.56 -6.08 -9.73
CA PHE A 101 15.90 -5.60 -10.94
C PHE A 101 16.82 -5.72 -12.14
N THR A 102 16.26 -5.98 -13.31
CA THR A 102 16.97 -6.12 -14.58
C THR A 102 16.40 -5.18 -15.65
N GLY A 103 17.18 -4.91 -16.66
CA GLY A 103 16.76 -4.08 -17.79
C GLY A 103 16.39 -2.66 -17.40
N ASN A 104 15.20 -2.22 -17.80
CA ASN A 104 14.65 -0.89 -17.50
C ASN A 104 13.75 -0.89 -16.25
N SER A 105 13.77 -1.96 -15.46
CA SER A 105 12.97 -2.04 -14.26
C SER A 105 13.52 -1.16 -13.15
N ASP A 106 12.63 -0.47 -12.40
CA ASP A 106 13.03 0.39 -11.28
C ASP A 106 11.89 0.61 -10.28
N VAL A 107 12.23 1.21 -9.13
CA VAL A 107 11.33 1.52 -8.03
C VAL A 107 11.32 3.01 -7.73
N TYR A 108 10.13 3.54 -7.51
CA TYR A 108 9.90 4.97 -7.29
C TYR A 108 9.14 5.21 -6.00
N LEU A 109 9.63 6.14 -5.18
CA LEU A 109 8.91 6.62 -4.01
C LEU A 109 8.03 7.81 -4.43
N VAL A 110 6.72 7.67 -4.28
CA VAL A 110 5.73 8.69 -4.65
C VAL A 110 4.63 8.75 -3.59
N PRO A 111 3.88 9.85 -3.50
CA PRO A 111 2.71 9.91 -2.62
C PRO A 111 1.64 8.89 -3.03
N ASP A 112 0.75 8.54 -2.07
CA ASP A 112 -0.43 7.73 -2.35
C ASP A 112 -1.30 8.40 -3.43
N MET A 113 -1.92 7.58 -4.28
CA MET A 113 -2.77 8.04 -5.40
C MET A 113 -3.93 8.93 -4.96
N VAL A 114 -4.45 8.74 -3.76
CA VAL A 114 -5.54 9.55 -3.21
C VAL A 114 -5.16 11.04 -3.11
N LEU A 115 -3.88 11.35 -2.90
CA LEU A 115 -3.40 12.73 -2.79
C LEU A 115 -3.43 13.48 -4.13
N TYR A 116 -3.44 12.78 -5.25
CA TYR A 116 -3.63 13.39 -6.58
C TYR A 116 -5.09 13.75 -6.86
N GLY A 117 -6.03 13.14 -6.11
CA GLY A 117 -7.46 13.39 -6.24
C GLY A 117 -7.99 14.67 -5.57
N LYS A 118 -7.12 15.55 -5.07
CA LYS A 118 -7.55 16.74 -4.31
C LYS A 118 -8.56 17.64 -5.04
N ASN A 119 -8.58 17.63 -6.37
CA ASN A 119 -9.55 18.37 -7.16
C ASN A 119 -10.92 17.68 -7.26
N ILE A 120 -10.98 16.39 -6.91
CA ILE A 120 -12.20 15.56 -6.91
C ILE A 120 -12.82 15.55 -5.50
N ILE A 121 -11.99 15.74 -4.47
CA ILE A 121 -12.44 15.79 -3.08
C ILE A 121 -13.11 17.14 -2.87
N THR A 122 -14.44 17.16 -2.85
CA THR A 122 -15.21 18.34 -2.47
C THR A 122 -14.90 18.70 -1.03
N LYS A 123 -14.39 19.91 -0.80
CA LYS A 123 -14.24 20.44 0.56
C LYS A 123 -15.63 20.49 1.20
N GLY A 124 -15.90 19.56 2.11
CA GLY A 124 -17.04 19.66 2.99
C GLY A 124 -16.98 21.01 3.72
N LYS A 125 -18.04 21.80 3.70
CA LYS A 125 -18.12 22.98 4.55
C LYS A 125 -18.18 22.50 6.00
N CYS A 126 -17.09 22.69 6.72
CA CYS A 126 -17.15 22.60 8.19
C CYS A 126 -18.04 23.73 8.70
N THR A 127 -19.27 23.41 9.08
CA THR A 127 -20.28 24.38 9.55
C THR A 127 -20.29 24.50 11.09
N GLY A 128 -19.41 23.78 11.80
CA GLY A 128 -19.35 23.78 13.25
C GLY A 128 -18.00 24.24 13.80
N HIS A 129 -18.03 24.93 14.94
CA HIS A 129 -16.85 25.31 15.72
C HIS A 129 -16.37 24.19 16.67
N GLU A 130 -16.93 23.00 16.55
CA GLU A 130 -16.54 21.88 17.40
C GLU A 130 -15.22 21.27 16.92
N LYS A 131 -14.27 21.11 17.84
CA LYS A 131 -13.02 20.38 17.59
C LYS A 131 -13.38 18.89 17.52
N VAL A 132 -13.32 18.29 16.34
CA VAL A 132 -13.60 16.85 16.13
C VAL A 132 -12.26 16.15 15.89
N ILE A 133 -12.01 15.11 16.66
CA ILE A 133 -10.92 14.17 16.46
C ILE A 133 -11.52 12.93 15.81
N ASN A 134 -11.12 12.64 14.58
CA ASN A 134 -11.47 11.39 13.93
C ASN A 134 -10.38 10.36 14.22
N VAL A 135 -10.75 9.27 14.87
CA VAL A 135 -9.87 8.12 15.12
C VAL A 135 -10.31 7.00 14.21
N CYS A 136 -9.43 6.57 13.31
CA CYS A 136 -9.66 5.44 12.43
C CYS A 136 -8.90 4.23 12.99
N ILE A 137 -9.65 3.23 13.46
CA ILE A 137 -9.11 1.99 14.01
C ILE A 137 -9.30 0.90 12.96
N ARG A 138 -8.24 0.14 12.69
CA ARG A 138 -8.31 -1.04 11.84
C ARG A 138 -8.52 -2.29 12.68
N GLU A 139 -9.38 -3.19 12.21
CA GLU A 139 -9.70 -4.47 12.85
C GLU A 139 -9.34 -5.66 11.94
N ASP A 140 -8.53 -5.42 10.91
CA ASP A 140 -8.11 -6.44 9.95
C ASP A 140 -6.69 -6.95 10.21
N CYS A 141 -6.18 -7.80 9.33
CA CYS A 141 -4.86 -8.41 9.45
C CYS A 141 -3.68 -7.42 9.39
N GLU A 142 -3.92 -6.15 9.09
CA GLU A 142 -2.91 -5.09 9.14
C GLU A 142 -2.90 -4.36 10.49
N SER A 143 -3.81 -4.69 11.41
CA SER A 143 -3.82 -4.13 12.76
C SER A 143 -2.68 -4.74 13.58
N GLU A 144 -1.78 -3.91 14.09
CA GLU A 144 -0.74 -4.34 15.05
C GLU A 144 -1.26 -4.42 16.49
N GLN A 145 -2.56 -4.15 16.70
CA GLN A 145 -3.14 -4.16 18.05
C GLN A 145 -3.49 -5.58 18.48
N GLU A 146 -2.76 -6.09 19.45
CA GLU A 146 -3.05 -7.39 20.08
C GLU A 146 -4.34 -7.37 20.92
N ASN A 147 -4.89 -6.18 21.28
CA ASN A 147 -6.09 -6.07 22.12
C ASN A 147 -6.87 -4.76 21.88
N ILE A 148 -7.94 -4.87 21.11
CA ILE A 148 -8.91 -3.77 20.90
C ILE A 148 -9.57 -3.35 22.23
N ASP A 149 -9.76 -4.28 23.15
CA ASP A 149 -10.35 -4.02 24.48
C ASP A 149 -9.51 -3.07 25.33
N ASP A 150 -8.19 -3.07 25.17
CA ASP A 150 -7.28 -2.14 25.87
C ASP A 150 -7.39 -0.71 25.33
N PHE A 151 -7.72 -0.55 24.04
CA PHE A 151 -7.96 0.77 23.46
C PHE A 151 -9.23 1.41 24.02
N TYR A 152 -10.33 0.65 24.11
CA TYR A 152 -11.60 1.13 24.65
C TYR A 152 -11.59 1.32 26.18
N SER A 153 -10.65 0.68 26.89
CA SER A 153 -10.52 0.82 28.35
C SER A 153 -9.88 2.14 28.80
N GLY A 154 -9.50 3.02 27.89
CA GLY A 154 -8.85 4.31 28.18
C GLY A 154 -7.41 4.18 28.72
N LYS A 155 -6.84 3.00 28.67
CA LYS A 155 -5.45 2.75 29.13
C LYS A 155 -4.41 2.92 28.03
N ASN A 156 -4.82 3.35 26.82
CA ASN A 156 -3.93 3.42 25.69
C ASN A 156 -3.25 4.79 25.61
N ASP A 157 -1.96 4.82 25.86
CA ASP A 157 -1.08 6.00 25.77
C ASP A 157 -1.17 6.73 24.40
N ILE A 158 -1.57 6.03 23.34
CA ILE A 158 -1.62 6.60 21.98
C ILE A 158 -2.75 7.62 21.84
N ALA A 159 -3.96 7.28 22.31
CA ALA A 159 -5.09 8.22 22.25
C ALA A 159 -4.84 9.45 23.13
N LEU A 160 -4.23 9.24 24.30
CA LEU A 160 -3.84 10.32 25.21
C LEU A 160 -2.74 11.19 24.58
N ARG A 161 -1.71 10.61 23.98
CA ARG A 161 -0.65 11.34 23.27
C ARG A 161 -1.16 12.11 22.05
N CYS A 162 -2.09 11.54 21.29
CA CYS A 162 -2.75 12.27 20.21
C CYS A 162 -3.53 13.47 20.75
N TYR A 163 -4.27 13.29 21.83
CA TYR A 163 -5.00 14.37 22.49
C TYR A 163 -4.06 15.47 23.03
N GLU A 164 -2.96 15.11 23.68
CA GLU A 164 -1.96 16.05 24.18
C GLU A 164 -1.28 16.83 23.06
N LEU A 165 -0.90 16.17 21.95
CA LEU A 165 -0.31 16.80 20.77
C LEU A 165 -1.28 17.79 20.09
N ILE A 166 -2.57 17.47 20.06
CA ILE A 166 -3.59 18.33 19.45
C ILE A 166 -3.94 19.51 20.38
N SER A 167 -4.03 19.26 21.68
CA SER A 167 -4.35 20.31 22.67
C SER A 167 -3.20 21.28 22.92
N SER A 168 -1.96 20.90 22.65
CA SER A 168 -0.79 21.78 22.74
C SER A 168 -0.65 22.76 21.56
N LYS A 169 -1.40 22.57 20.48
CA LYS A 169 -1.38 23.49 19.32
C LYS A 169 -2.21 24.74 19.59
N LYS A 170 -1.68 25.89 19.15
CA LYS A 170 -2.36 27.19 19.24
C LYS A 170 -3.68 27.15 18.44
N GLU A 171 -4.70 27.87 18.92
CA GLU A 171 -6.08 27.89 18.41
C GLU A 171 -6.26 28.21 16.91
N SER A 172 -5.20 28.64 16.21
CA SER A 172 -5.24 29.01 14.78
C SER A 172 -4.85 27.88 13.82
N GLU A 173 -4.39 26.72 14.32
CA GLU A 173 -3.92 25.62 13.46
C GLU A 173 -4.93 24.47 13.42
N GLN A 174 -5.46 24.18 12.23
CA GLN A 174 -6.23 22.96 12.00
C GLN A 174 -5.27 21.77 11.95
N ALA A 175 -5.41 20.83 12.88
CA ALA A 175 -4.74 19.55 12.81
C ALA A 175 -5.62 18.58 12.02
N VAL A 176 -5.11 18.07 10.91
CA VAL A 176 -5.68 16.96 10.18
C VAL A 176 -4.83 15.75 10.53
N LEU A 177 -5.40 14.81 11.27
CA LEU A 177 -4.74 13.53 11.54
C LEU A 177 -5.00 12.63 10.34
N PHE A 178 -3.97 12.32 9.59
CA PHE A 178 -4.00 11.22 8.63
C PHE A 178 -3.62 9.94 9.36
N ASP A 179 -4.21 8.84 8.91
CA ASP A 179 -3.92 7.49 9.34
C ASP A 179 -2.42 7.27 9.57
N ILE A 180 -2.04 7.07 10.82
CA ILE A 180 -0.68 6.67 11.17
C ILE A 180 -0.68 5.15 11.20
N VAL A 181 -0.70 4.55 10.03
CA VAL A 181 -0.31 3.15 9.89
C VAL A 181 1.20 3.14 9.82
N THR A 182 1.80 2.73 10.90
CA THR A 182 3.26 2.54 11.02
C THR A 182 3.71 1.30 10.28
#